data_fb17cf08a6a4787e430059ed85dc8b05
#
_entry.id   fb17cf08a6a4787e430059ed85dc8b05
#
_cell.length_a   1.000
_cell.length_b   1.000
_cell.length_c   1.000
_cell.angle_alpha   90.00
_cell.angle_beta   90.00
_cell.angle_gamma   90.00
#
_symmetry.space_group_name_H-M   'P 1'
#
loop_
_entity.id
_entity.type
_entity.pdbx_description
1 polymer ?
#
loop_
_entity_poly.entity_id
_entity_poly.type
_entity_poly.pdbx_seq_one_letter_code
_entity_poly.pdbx_strand_id
1 'polypeptide(L)'
;PTIDIVPGRPAVWRAVLSSLRRPGESFHFGLKAEDSWGNPTEHAEGSFRFETTLPVNNLPETYDYPLGERAVMFEGLSCDQAGELRITVKDAASGDVVAKSHPMRICDGDYGAYWGDLHGQSGESIGIGTSHSYFDFARNKAFLDLTSHQANDFQVNNKFWAYLNELAAEFLEEGRFVTFPGYEWSGNTAV
;
A
#
# COMPACT_ATOMS: atom_id res chain seq x y z
N PRO A 1 -19.12 11.32 -24.35
CA PRO A 1 -19.58 10.45 -23.29
C PRO A 1 -18.42 10.19 -22.33
N THR A 2 -18.67 10.33 -21.03
CA THR A 2 -17.73 9.96 -19.97
C THR A 2 -17.94 8.47 -19.69
N ILE A 3 -16.87 7.71 -19.54
CA ILE A 3 -16.90 6.31 -19.14
C ILE A 3 -16.29 6.25 -17.75
N ASP A 4 -17.07 5.77 -16.77
CA ASP A 4 -16.57 5.53 -15.44
C ASP A 4 -16.11 4.08 -15.34
N ILE A 5 -14.86 3.88 -14.93
CA ILE A 5 -14.30 2.57 -14.63
C ILE A 5 -14.45 2.35 -13.13
N VAL A 6 -15.26 1.36 -12.76
CA VAL A 6 -15.51 1.00 -11.36
C VAL A 6 -14.96 -0.40 -11.07
N PRO A 7 -14.53 -0.68 -9.82
CA PRO A 7 -14.11 -2.03 -9.42
C PRO A 7 -15.24 -3.04 -9.58
N GLY A 8 -14.87 -4.26 -9.98
CA GLY A 8 -15.79 -5.39 -10.09
C GLY A 8 -16.07 -6.07 -8.73
N ARG A 9 -16.74 -7.22 -8.80
CA ARG A 9 -16.98 -8.08 -7.63
C ARG A 9 -15.64 -8.64 -7.10
N PRO A 10 -15.51 -8.87 -5.78
CA PRO A 10 -14.31 -9.44 -5.20
C PRO A 10 -14.02 -10.82 -5.79
N ALA A 11 -12.77 -11.06 -6.18
CA ALA A 11 -12.28 -12.29 -6.74
C ALA A 11 -11.16 -12.92 -5.88
N VAL A 12 -10.36 -12.09 -5.20
CA VAL A 12 -9.23 -12.56 -4.39
C VAL A 12 -8.97 -11.62 -3.22
N TRP A 13 -8.60 -12.19 -2.07
CA TRP A 13 -8.08 -11.44 -0.93
C TRP A 13 -6.56 -11.36 -1.00
N ARG A 14 -6.01 -10.19 -0.68
CA ARG A 14 -4.57 -9.94 -0.61
C ARG A 14 -4.18 -9.56 0.80
N ALA A 15 -3.17 -10.27 1.30
CA ALA A 15 -2.50 -10.02 2.57
C ALA A 15 -1.08 -9.51 2.28
N VAL A 16 -0.81 -8.24 2.59
CA VAL A 16 0.45 -7.57 2.27
C VAL A 16 1.21 -7.26 3.55
N LEU A 17 2.47 -7.68 3.61
CA LEU A 17 3.33 -7.54 4.77
C LEU A 17 4.69 -6.96 4.33
N SER A 18 5.36 -6.22 5.20
CA SER A 18 6.75 -5.81 5.00
C SER A 18 7.66 -7.03 4.77
N SER A 19 8.83 -6.85 4.14
CA SER A 19 9.71 -7.98 3.79
C SER A 19 10.83 -8.24 4.80
N LEU A 20 11.32 -7.18 5.46
CA LEU A 20 12.43 -7.27 6.41
C LEU A 20 12.26 -6.21 7.50
N ARG A 21 12.32 -6.62 8.76
CA ARG A 21 12.34 -5.73 9.94
C ARG A 21 13.27 -6.30 11.00
N ARG A 22 13.70 -5.46 11.92
CA ARG A 22 14.42 -5.87 13.12
C ARG A 22 13.44 -6.33 14.20
N PRO A 23 13.87 -7.16 15.17
CA PRO A 23 13.06 -7.45 16.34
C PRO A 23 12.59 -6.16 17.03
N GLY A 24 11.29 -6.06 17.34
CA GLY A 24 10.66 -4.89 17.95
C GLY A 24 10.41 -3.69 17.02
N GLU A 25 10.93 -3.70 15.80
CA GLU A 25 10.68 -2.63 14.83
C GLU A 25 9.21 -2.64 14.37
N SER A 26 8.63 -1.45 14.26
CA SER A 26 7.24 -1.28 13.81
C SER A 26 7.08 -1.64 12.35
N PHE A 27 5.95 -2.28 12.02
CA PHE A 27 5.53 -2.55 10.66
C PHE A 27 4.01 -2.43 10.51
N HIS A 28 3.54 -2.46 9.28
CA HIS A 28 2.12 -2.53 8.96
C HIS A 28 1.77 -3.82 8.21
N PHE A 29 0.50 -4.18 8.30
CA PHE A 29 -0.11 -5.28 7.58
C PHE A 29 -1.34 -4.78 6.83
N GLY A 30 -1.38 -4.98 5.52
CA GLY A 30 -2.49 -4.59 4.66
C GLY A 30 -3.37 -5.78 4.28
N LEU A 31 -4.69 -5.58 4.34
CA LEU A 31 -5.68 -6.54 3.85
C LEU A 31 -6.63 -5.84 2.89
N LYS A 32 -6.81 -6.42 1.69
CA LYS A 32 -7.75 -5.90 0.69
C LYS A 32 -8.35 -7.03 -0.14
N ALA A 33 -9.56 -6.79 -0.64
CA ALA A 33 -10.13 -7.60 -1.71
C ALA A 33 -9.87 -6.94 -3.06
N GLU A 34 -9.54 -7.73 -4.06
CA GLU A 34 -9.37 -7.29 -5.43
C GLU A 34 -10.37 -8.00 -6.35
N ASP A 35 -10.80 -7.29 -7.39
CA ASP A 35 -11.57 -7.90 -8.47
C ASP A 35 -10.67 -8.78 -9.37
N SER A 36 -11.24 -9.36 -10.44
CA SER A 36 -10.50 -10.21 -11.39
C SER A 36 -9.41 -9.47 -12.18
N TRP A 37 -9.37 -8.14 -12.11
CA TRP A 37 -8.41 -7.28 -12.80
C TRP A 37 -7.35 -6.69 -11.86
N GLY A 38 -7.44 -6.99 -10.55
CA GLY A 38 -6.52 -6.51 -9.54
C GLY A 38 -6.90 -5.15 -8.95
N ASN A 39 -8.11 -4.65 -9.20
CA ASN A 39 -8.55 -3.39 -8.59
C ASN A 39 -9.07 -3.64 -7.19
N PRO A 40 -8.62 -2.88 -6.17
CA PRO A 40 -9.21 -2.92 -4.84
C PRO A 40 -10.71 -2.57 -4.90
N THR A 41 -11.56 -3.43 -4.33
CA THR A 41 -13.03 -3.32 -4.46
C THR A 41 -13.70 -3.08 -3.12
N GLU A 42 -14.68 -2.17 -3.11
CA GLU A 42 -15.58 -1.90 -1.99
C GLU A 42 -16.73 -2.89 -1.84
N HIS A 43 -16.83 -3.88 -2.72
CA HIS A 43 -17.91 -4.87 -2.74
C HIS A 43 -17.64 -6.12 -1.89
N ALA A 44 -16.57 -6.09 -1.08
CA ALA A 44 -16.21 -7.16 -0.20
C ALA A 44 -16.57 -6.86 1.26
N GLU A 45 -16.98 -7.89 1.98
CA GLU A 45 -17.16 -7.88 3.42
C GLU A 45 -16.82 -9.27 3.98
N GLY A 46 -16.57 -9.39 5.27
CA GLY A 46 -16.32 -10.67 5.92
C GLY A 46 -15.74 -10.54 7.32
N SER A 47 -15.90 -11.58 8.11
CA SER A 47 -15.27 -11.70 9.42
C SER A 47 -14.06 -12.60 9.32
N PHE A 48 -12.90 -12.13 9.76
CA PHE A 48 -11.63 -12.82 9.62
C PHE A 48 -10.96 -13.07 10.97
N ARG A 49 -10.19 -14.17 11.02
CA ARG A 49 -9.25 -14.46 12.09
C ARG A 49 -7.84 -14.46 11.52
N PHE A 50 -6.90 -13.91 12.28
CA PHE A 50 -5.49 -13.88 11.92
C PHE A 50 -4.71 -14.95 12.66
N GLU A 51 -3.92 -15.74 11.93
CA GLU A 51 -2.94 -16.67 12.47
C GLU A 51 -1.54 -16.26 12.01
N THR A 52 -0.57 -16.33 12.91
CA THR A 52 0.80 -15.89 12.66
C THR A 52 1.80 -16.98 12.98
N THR A 53 2.91 -17.04 12.24
CA THR A 53 3.99 -18.01 12.51
C THR A 53 4.89 -17.61 13.67
N LEU A 54 4.92 -16.32 14.02
CA LEU A 54 5.60 -15.75 15.18
C LEU A 54 4.63 -14.83 15.93
N PRO A 55 4.79 -14.61 17.23
CA PRO A 55 3.95 -13.68 17.99
C PRO A 55 4.03 -12.26 17.41
N VAL A 56 2.88 -11.64 17.17
CA VAL A 56 2.77 -10.27 16.68
C VAL A 56 2.04 -9.43 17.71
N ASN A 57 2.68 -8.36 18.17
CA ASN A 57 2.07 -7.40 19.09
C ASN A 57 1.08 -6.51 18.32
N ASN A 58 -0.02 -6.14 18.97
CA ASN A 58 -1.08 -5.24 18.49
C ASN A 58 -1.88 -5.74 17.28
N LEU A 59 -1.66 -6.95 16.77
CA LEU A 59 -2.55 -7.53 15.75
C LEU A 59 -3.83 -8.01 16.44
N PRO A 60 -5.03 -7.60 16.01
CA PRO A 60 -6.27 -8.12 16.58
C PRO A 60 -6.42 -9.62 16.27
N GLU A 61 -7.04 -10.36 17.15
CA GLU A 61 -7.32 -11.79 16.92
C GLU A 61 -8.32 -11.99 15.77
N THR A 62 -9.31 -11.10 15.71
CA THR A 62 -10.38 -11.10 14.69
C THR A 62 -10.62 -9.69 14.15
N TYR A 63 -11.13 -9.61 12.94
CA TYR A 63 -11.51 -8.35 12.31
C TYR A 63 -12.71 -8.52 11.39
N ASP A 64 -13.70 -7.65 11.56
CA ASP A 64 -14.85 -7.55 10.67
C ASP A 64 -14.55 -6.52 9.59
N TYR A 65 -14.29 -6.99 8.38
CA TYR A 65 -14.02 -6.15 7.22
C TYR A 65 -15.34 -5.61 6.69
N PRO A 66 -15.56 -4.28 6.76
CA PRO A 66 -16.86 -3.73 6.43
C PRO A 66 -17.05 -3.59 4.92
N LEU A 67 -18.31 -3.75 4.47
CA LEU A 67 -18.70 -3.39 3.12
C LEU A 67 -18.46 -1.88 2.89
N GLY A 68 -17.93 -1.54 1.72
CA GLY A 68 -17.59 -0.16 1.35
C GLY A 68 -16.11 0.17 1.50
N GLU A 69 -15.34 -0.63 2.24
CA GLU A 69 -13.90 -0.47 2.32
C GLU A 69 -13.19 -1.15 1.14
N ARG A 70 -12.20 -0.48 0.57
CA ARG A 70 -11.35 -1.02 -0.51
C ARG A 70 -10.09 -1.67 -0.01
N ALA A 71 -9.60 -1.23 1.14
CA ALA A 71 -8.40 -1.73 1.77
C ALA A 71 -8.37 -1.32 3.24
N VAL A 72 -7.78 -2.16 4.07
CA VAL A 72 -7.59 -1.89 5.50
C VAL A 72 -6.12 -2.09 5.85
N MET A 73 -5.60 -1.26 6.74
CA MET A 73 -4.22 -1.33 7.19
C MET A 73 -4.18 -1.40 8.72
N PHE A 74 -3.48 -2.39 9.24
CA PHE A 74 -3.17 -2.55 10.66
C PHE A 74 -1.77 -1.99 10.89
N GLU A 75 -1.66 -0.94 11.68
CA GLU A 75 -0.43 -0.20 11.94
C GLU A 75 0.08 -0.44 13.36
N GLY A 76 1.33 -0.04 13.61
CA GLY A 76 1.94 -0.18 14.92
C GLY A 76 2.13 -1.63 15.37
N LEU A 77 2.17 -2.56 14.43
CA LEU A 77 2.48 -3.97 14.71
C LEU A 77 3.96 -4.12 14.97
N SER A 78 4.35 -5.07 15.80
CA SER A 78 5.76 -5.45 16.01
C SER A 78 5.90 -6.93 16.31
N CYS A 79 7.10 -7.46 16.08
CA CYS A 79 7.47 -8.83 16.44
C CYS A 79 8.86 -8.83 17.07
N ASP A 80 8.96 -9.30 18.32
CA ASP A 80 10.22 -9.31 19.07
C ASP A 80 11.07 -10.53 18.81
N GLN A 81 10.50 -11.55 18.15
CA GLN A 81 11.18 -12.82 17.88
C GLN A 81 11.78 -12.84 16.48
N ALA A 82 13.08 -13.13 16.39
CA ALA A 82 13.75 -13.35 15.11
C ALA A 82 13.21 -14.63 14.43
N GLY A 83 13.10 -14.59 13.10
CA GLY A 83 12.60 -15.71 12.31
C GLY A 83 11.84 -15.26 11.06
N GLU A 84 11.01 -16.16 10.51
CA GLU A 84 10.13 -15.89 9.38
C GLU A 84 8.69 -15.70 9.86
N LEU A 85 8.18 -14.48 9.74
CA LEU A 85 6.80 -14.13 10.04
C LEU A 85 5.94 -14.26 8.78
N ARG A 86 4.80 -14.93 8.92
CA ARG A 86 3.69 -14.90 7.96
C ARG A 86 2.38 -14.66 8.70
N ILE A 87 1.48 -13.93 8.08
CA ILE A 87 0.11 -13.73 8.54
C ILE A 87 -0.82 -14.50 7.59
N THR A 88 -1.59 -15.40 8.15
CA THR A 88 -2.65 -16.15 7.45
C THR A 88 -3.99 -15.60 7.87
N VAL A 89 -4.79 -15.20 6.89
CA VAL A 89 -6.15 -14.70 7.07
C VAL A 89 -7.11 -15.83 6.81
N LYS A 90 -7.95 -16.14 7.78
CA LYS A 90 -8.97 -17.18 7.70
C LYS A 90 -10.35 -16.57 7.83
N ASP A 91 -11.30 -17.12 7.10
CA ASP A 91 -12.72 -16.85 7.37
C ASP A 91 -13.07 -17.32 8.78
N ALA A 92 -13.70 -16.47 9.58
CA ALA A 92 -13.92 -16.74 11.00
C ALA A 92 -14.98 -17.84 11.23
N ALA A 93 -15.90 -18.03 10.27
CA ALA A 93 -16.98 -19.00 10.38
C ALA A 93 -16.55 -20.39 9.86
N SER A 94 -15.96 -20.46 8.67
CA SER A 94 -15.57 -21.72 8.04
C SER A 94 -14.17 -22.20 8.48
N GLY A 95 -13.28 -21.29 8.85
CA GLY A 95 -11.87 -21.57 9.11
C GLY A 95 -11.03 -21.70 7.85
N ASP A 96 -11.62 -21.49 6.67
CA ASP A 96 -10.91 -21.58 5.40
C ASP A 96 -9.88 -20.45 5.25
N VAL A 97 -8.73 -20.76 4.67
CA VAL A 97 -7.72 -19.75 4.36
C VAL A 97 -8.19 -18.93 3.16
N VAL A 98 -8.38 -17.62 3.37
CA VAL A 98 -8.78 -16.67 2.32
C VAL A 98 -7.59 -15.90 1.75
N ALA A 99 -6.56 -15.66 2.57
CA ALA A 99 -5.32 -15.02 2.13
C ALA A 99 -4.13 -15.46 2.99
N LYS A 100 -2.94 -15.35 2.44
CA LYS A 100 -1.68 -15.55 3.15
C LYS A 100 -0.64 -14.55 2.68
N SER A 101 0.02 -13.88 3.62
CA SER A 101 1.08 -12.94 3.28
C SER A 101 2.29 -13.66 2.67
N HIS A 102 3.11 -12.91 1.92
CA HIS A 102 4.50 -13.32 1.70
C HIS A 102 5.26 -13.31 3.04
N PRO A 103 6.43 -13.98 3.12
CA PRO A 103 7.21 -13.99 4.35
C PRO A 103 7.84 -12.63 4.63
N MET A 104 7.86 -12.25 5.92
CA MET A 104 8.72 -11.20 6.42
C MET A 104 9.83 -11.82 7.25
N ARG A 105 11.07 -11.47 6.94
CA ARG A 105 12.21 -11.86 7.76
C ARG A 105 12.38 -10.89 8.92
N ILE A 106 12.44 -11.43 10.13
CA ILE A 106 12.78 -10.68 11.35
C ILE A 106 14.19 -11.07 11.74
N CYS A 107 15.14 -10.16 11.67
CA CYS A 107 16.52 -10.41 12.07
C CYS A 107 17.25 -9.11 12.45
N ASP A 108 18.30 -9.24 13.26
CA ASP A 108 19.22 -8.15 13.52
C ASP A 108 19.97 -7.76 12.23
N GLY A 109 20.28 -6.48 12.11
CA GLY A 109 21.00 -5.94 10.97
C GLY A 109 20.88 -4.42 10.87
N ASP A 110 21.68 -3.84 9.98
CA ASP A 110 21.72 -2.37 9.80
C ASP A 110 20.70 -1.87 8.77
N TYR A 111 20.05 -2.78 8.03
CA TYR A 111 19.17 -2.44 6.92
C TYR A 111 17.76 -3.02 7.11
N GLY A 112 16.75 -2.28 6.67
CA GLY A 112 15.39 -2.72 6.44
C GLY A 112 15.08 -2.81 4.94
N ALA A 113 14.02 -3.52 4.57
CA ALA A 113 13.51 -3.52 3.20
C ALA A 113 12.20 -2.71 3.15
N TYR A 114 12.18 -1.71 2.29
CA TYR A 114 11.04 -0.83 2.08
C TYR A 114 10.60 -0.89 0.62
N TRP A 115 9.30 -0.92 0.41
CA TRP A 115 8.72 -0.99 -0.92
C TRP A 115 8.22 0.37 -1.37
N GLY A 116 8.56 0.75 -2.59
CA GLY A 116 8.15 2.04 -3.14
C GLY A 116 7.95 2.01 -4.64
N ASP A 117 7.20 2.98 -5.13
CA ASP A 117 7.05 3.30 -6.53
C ASP A 117 7.61 4.72 -6.78
N LEU A 118 8.66 4.80 -7.57
CA LEU A 118 9.31 6.05 -7.97
C LEU A 118 9.10 6.35 -9.46
N HIS A 119 8.05 5.79 -10.07
CA HIS A 119 7.76 6.00 -11.49
C HIS A 119 6.25 6.11 -11.79
N GLY A 120 5.48 6.58 -10.81
CA GLY A 120 4.04 6.74 -10.96
C GLY A 120 3.64 8.07 -11.62
N GLN A 121 2.53 8.05 -12.36
CA GLN A 121 1.97 9.21 -13.04
C GLN A 121 0.47 9.32 -12.82
N SER A 122 -0.11 10.49 -13.10
CA SER A 122 -1.54 10.78 -12.96
C SER A 122 -2.12 11.36 -14.24
N GLY A 123 -3.41 11.67 -14.23
CA GLY A 123 -4.11 12.32 -15.35
C GLY A 123 -3.63 13.75 -15.64
N GLU A 124 -2.93 14.40 -14.71
CA GLU A 124 -2.26 15.68 -14.93
C GLU A 124 -0.96 15.52 -15.77
N SER A 125 -0.54 14.28 -16.00
CA SER A 125 0.56 13.93 -16.91
C SER A 125 0.09 12.95 -17.99
N ILE A 126 0.54 11.71 -18.02
CA ILE A 126 0.14 10.70 -19.03
C ILE A 126 -0.61 9.50 -18.41
N GLY A 127 -0.90 9.55 -17.11
CA GLY A 127 -1.61 8.52 -16.39
C GLY A 127 -3.13 8.75 -16.35
N ILE A 128 -3.77 8.20 -15.33
CA ILE A 128 -5.19 8.34 -15.02
C ILE A 128 -5.39 8.79 -13.57
N GLY A 129 -6.58 9.31 -13.25
CA GLY A 129 -6.87 9.84 -11.93
C GLY A 129 -6.12 11.13 -11.62
N THR A 130 -6.22 11.63 -10.40
CA THR A 130 -5.52 12.83 -9.95
C THR A 130 -4.21 12.49 -9.26
N SER A 131 -3.27 13.44 -9.20
CA SER A 131 -2.04 13.27 -8.41
C SER A 131 -2.37 12.96 -6.94
N HIS A 132 -3.39 13.58 -6.36
CA HIS A 132 -3.86 13.26 -5.01
C HIS A 132 -4.30 11.79 -4.90
N SER A 133 -5.10 11.29 -5.84
CA SER A 133 -5.55 9.88 -5.82
C SER A 133 -4.40 8.89 -6.03
N TYR A 134 -3.34 9.29 -6.72
CA TYR A 134 -2.12 8.50 -6.85
C TYR A 134 -1.42 8.30 -5.48
N PHE A 135 -1.20 9.40 -4.74
CA PHE A 135 -0.59 9.31 -3.40
C PHE A 135 -1.48 8.53 -2.41
N ASP A 136 -2.79 8.75 -2.44
CA ASP A 136 -3.75 7.99 -1.62
C ASP A 136 -3.70 6.50 -1.94
N PHE A 137 -3.69 6.14 -3.21
CA PHE A 137 -3.60 4.75 -3.64
C PHE A 137 -2.29 4.09 -3.19
N ALA A 138 -1.16 4.78 -3.39
CA ALA A 138 0.16 4.28 -3.00
C ALA A 138 0.22 3.96 -1.49
N ARG A 139 -0.23 4.88 -0.65
CA ARG A 139 -0.21 4.73 0.81
C ARG A 139 -1.26 3.75 1.31
N ASN A 140 -2.52 3.92 0.92
CA ASN A 140 -3.66 3.31 1.59
C ASN A 140 -4.22 2.06 0.90
N LYS A 141 -3.83 1.78 -0.37
CA LYS A 141 -4.36 0.65 -1.14
C LYS A 141 -3.27 -0.26 -1.70
N ALA A 142 -2.13 0.30 -2.10
CA ALA A 142 -0.94 -0.47 -2.47
C ALA A 142 -0.06 -0.84 -1.27
N PHE A 143 -0.23 -0.13 -0.13
CA PHE A 143 0.52 -0.32 1.12
C PHE A 143 2.03 -0.13 0.96
N LEU A 144 2.43 0.84 0.14
CA LEU A 144 3.83 1.18 -0.04
C LEU A 144 4.40 1.87 1.20
N ASP A 145 5.71 1.78 1.36
CA ASP A 145 6.47 2.52 2.36
C ASP A 145 6.90 3.90 1.86
N LEU A 146 7.04 4.04 0.52
CA LEU A 146 7.44 5.32 -0.10
C LEU A 146 6.92 5.46 -1.53
N THR A 147 6.79 6.72 -1.99
CA THR A 147 6.46 6.99 -3.38
C THR A 147 6.91 8.38 -3.84
N SER A 148 6.98 8.56 -5.15
CA SER A 148 7.16 9.84 -5.81
C SER A 148 6.34 9.87 -7.10
N HIS A 149 5.60 10.96 -7.31
CA HIS A 149 4.97 11.21 -8.61
C HIS A 149 6.02 11.71 -9.59
N GLN A 150 6.10 11.10 -10.78
CA GLN A 150 7.15 11.31 -11.77
C GLN A 150 6.55 11.73 -13.12
N ALA A 151 5.85 12.87 -13.15
CA ALA A 151 5.40 13.45 -14.42
C ALA A 151 6.60 13.81 -15.31
N ASN A 152 6.44 13.69 -16.63
CA ASN A 152 7.48 14.08 -17.57
C ASN A 152 7.78 15.58 -17.44
N ASP A 153 9.07 15.96 -17.53
CA ASP A 153 9.55 17.32 -17.32
C ASP A 153 8.84 18.36 -18.21
N PHE A 154 8.51 18.02 -19.45
CA PHE A 154 7.78 18.91 -20.37
C PHE A 154 6.30 19.13 -19.98
N GLN A 155 5.75 18.37 -19.04
CA GLN A 155 4.39 18.52 -18.50
C GLN A 155 4.38 19.28 -17.17
N VAL A 156 5.54 19.34 -16.49
CA VAL A 156 5.67 19.98 -15.18
C VAL A 156 5.92 21.47 -15.34
N ASN A 157 4.88 22.29 -15.16
CA ASN A 157 5.02 23.73 -15.04
C ASN A 157 5.12 24.15 -13.56
N ASN A 158 5.43 25.42 -13.30
CA ASN A 158 5.63 25.93 -11.93
C ASN A 158 4.41 25.70 -11.01
N LYS A 159 3.19 25.80 -11.54
CA LYS A 159 1.97 25.59 -10.76
C LYS A 159 1.81 24.11 -10.39
N PHE A 160 2.04 23.21 -11.34
CA PHE A 160 1.95 21.79 -11.10
C PHE A 160 3.07 21.30 -10.18
N TRP A 161 4.29 21.86 -10.34
CA TRP A 161 5.40 21.59 -9.42
C TRP A 161 5.08 21.99 -7.98
N ALA A 162 4.52 23.20 -7.77
CA ALA A 162 4.09 23.63 -6.44
C ALA A 162 3.05 22.67 -5.84
N TYR A 163 2.05 22.26 -6.63
CA TYR A 163 1.03 21.29 -6.21
C TYR A 163 1.61 19.92 -5.84
N LEU A 164 2.55 19.40 -6.63
CA LEU A 164 3.23 18.12 -6.29
C LEU A 164 4.02 18.23 -4.99
N ASN A 165 4.66 19.37 -4.71
CA ASN A 165 5.33 19.60 -3.43
C ASN A 165 4.35 19.67 -2.26
N GLU A 166 3.20 20.32 -2.43
CA GLU A 166 2.13 20.37 -1.43
C GLU A 166 1.62 18.93 -1.12
N LEU A 167 1.33 18.14 -2.14
CA LEU A 167 0.91 16.75 -1.98
C LEU A 167 1.98 15.89 -1.31
N ALA A 168 3.25 16.03 -1.71
CA ALA A 168 4.34 15.31 -1.07
C ALA A 168 4.43 15.65 0.42
N ALA A 169 4.22 16.92 0.81
CA ALA A 169 4.19 17.32 2.21
C ALA A 169 2.94 16.82 2.96
N GLU A 170 1.78 16.83 2.31
CA GLU A 170 0.50 16.36 2.88
C GLU A 170 0.52 14.87 3.20
N PHE A 171 1.05 14.06 2.27
CA PHE A 171 1.07 12.60 2.41
C PHE A 171 2.26 12.07 3.20
N LEU A 172 3.30 12.88 3.45
CA LEU A 172 4.44 12.49 4.27
C LEU A 172 4.00 12.17 5.69
N GLU A 173 4.32 10.98 6.15
CA GLU A 173 4.06 10.53 7.51
C GLU A 173 5.31 9.88 8.08
N GLU A 174 5.92 10.53 9.08
CA GLU A 174 7.17 10.09 9.66
C GLU A 174 7.05 8.67 10.26
N GLY A 175 7.97 7.80 9.88
CA GLY A 175 7.99 6.40 10.34
C GLY A 175 6.96 5.49 9.64
N ARG A 176 6.13 6.02 8.71
CA ARG A 176 5.11 5.24 8.03
C ARG A 176 5.19 5.32 6.50
N PHE A 177 5.19 6.52 5.95
CA PHE A 177 5.14 6.71 4.51
C PHE A 177 5.97 7.91 4.08
N VAL A 178 6.96 7.65 3.22
CA VAL A 178 7.88 8.68 2.73
C VAL A 178 7.49 9.09 1.33
N THR A 179 7.40 10.39 1.10
CA THR A 179 7.07 10.98 -0.19
C THR A 179 8.18 11.90 -0.67
N PHE A 180 8.42 11.88 -1.96
CA PHE A 180 9.39 12.74 -2.62
C PHE A 180 8.69 13.55 -3.71
N PRO A 181 8.94 14.87 -3.82
CA PRO A 181 8.63 15.58 -5.04
C PRO A 181 9.59 15.13 -6.14
N GLY A 182 9.06 14.89 -7.34
CA GLY A 182 9.88 14.40 -8.43
C GLY A 182 9.29 14.68 -9.80
N TYR A 183 10.07 14.47 -10.82
CA TYR A 183 9.65 14.46 -12.22
C TYR A 183 10.59 13.57 -13.03
N GLU A 184 10.09 13.03 -14.12
CA GLU A 184 10.88 12.26 -15.08
C GLU A 184 11.57 13.21 -16.05
N TRP A 185 12.89 13.21 -16.04
CA TRP A 185 13.65 14.03 -16.98
C TRP A 185 13.85 13.30 -18.30
N SER A 186 13.26 13.83 -19.36
CA SER A 186 13.29 13.21 -20.70
C SER A 186 14.51 13.62 -21.53
N GLY A 187 15.35 14.54 -21.05
CA GLY A 187 16.52 15.01 -21.79
C GLY A 187 16.19 15.79 -23.08
N ASN A 188 14.93 16.18 -23.25
CA ASN A 188 14.49 16.98 -24.38
C ASN A 188 14.92 18.44 -24.18
N THR A 189 16.16 18.75 -24.52
CA THR A 189 16.51 20.14 -24.79
C THR A 189 15.88 20.50 -26.13
N ALA A 190 15.02 21.53 -26.14
CA ALA A 190 14.67 22.17 -27.39
C ALA A 190 15.98 22.64 -28.07
N VAL A 191 16.29 22.06 -29.21
CA VAL A 191 17.38 22.50 -30.08
C VAL A 191 16.84 23.68 -30.88
#